data_160b8a04767cffe97ef775b82ba1e3bb
#
_entry.id   160b8a04767cffe97ef775b82ba1e3bb
#
_cell.length_a   1.000
_cell.length_b   1.000
_cell.length_c   1.000
_cell.angle_alpha   90.00
_cell.angle_beta   90.00
_cell.angle_gamma   90.00
#
_symmetry.space_group_name_H-M   'P 1'
#
loop_
_entity.id
_entity.type
_entity.pdbx_description
1 polymer ?
#
loop_
_entity_poly.entity_id
_entity_poly.type
_entity_poly.pdbx_seq_one_letter_code
_entity_poly.pdbx_strand_id
1 'polypeptide(L)'
;MGAAGALAGAGALLGTSAAACLGVNAAGFALTAASRSHKITDLCGTGAFVASAWATQRALAPAAGGGLPLLLTAAVSLWGARLASFLFYRVCAMGEDRRLRFLFPQDAAEPWFTGPSAYPLKLAGFWTIQTLWSWVCLLPVTAAHGLAQSGRALPIAGLQLAGLGVFALGFVVEAVADFQKYSFRSDPANDGRWCDRGLWSLSRHPNYLGEMAVWWGLWGAAMAGQAPPLALLTSVSPLFSTFLLLNVSGVPLLEAKSDKRYGGRPEYEAYKRRTGRVLPKFFSGGSAKGD
;
A
#
# COMPACT_ATOMS: atom_id res chain seq x y z
N MET A 1 -34.17 1.14 11.47
CA MET A 1 -33.25 0.18 12.12
C MET A 1 -32.74 0.82 13.41
N GLY A 2 -32.88 0.17 14.58
CA GLY A 2 -32.35 0.68 15.84
C GLY A 2 -30.80 0.64 15.88
N ALA A 3 -30.19 1.39 16.82
CA ALA A 3 -28.72 1.50 16.95
C ALA A 3 -28.03 0.12 17.06
N ALA A 4 -28.66 -0.86 17.71
CA ALA A 4 -28.14 -2.24 17.79
C ALA A 4 -28.07 -2.93 16.42
N GLY A 5 -29.02 -2.73 15.54
CA GLY A 5 -29.03 -3.29 14.19
C GLY A 5 -27.96 -2.66 13.28
N ALA A 6 -27.70 -1.36 13.47
CA ALA A 6 -26.64 -0.65 12.73
C ALA A 6 -25.24 -1.12 13.17
N LEU A 7 -25.03 -1.34 14.47
CA LEU A 7 -23.77 -1.88 15.02
C LEU A 7 -23.54 -3.34 14.57
N ALA A 8 -24.59 -4.17 14.57
CA ALA A 8 -24.48 -5.55 14.07
C ALA A 8 -24.13 -5.59 12.58
N GLY A 9 -24.74 -4.72 11.75
CA GLY A 9 -24.43 -4.62 10.31
C GLY A 9 -23.00 -4.15 10.06
N ALA A 10 -22.51 -3.17 10.81
CA ALA A 10 -21.12 -2.71 10.71
C ALA A 10 -20.13 -3.81 11.13
N GLY A 11 -20.42 -4.55 12.20
CA GLY A 11 -19.64 -5.70 12.65
C GLY A 11 -19.55 -6.82 11.60
N ALA A 12 -20.67 -7.11 10.93
CA ALA A 12 -20.73 -8.11 9.85
C ALA A 12 -19.82 -7.70 8.66
N LEU A 13 -19.83 -6.44 8.26
CA LEU A 13 -18.96 -5.97 7.17
C LEU A 13 -17.48 -5.98 7.53
N LEU A 14 -17.12 -5.67 8.80
CA LEU A 14 -15.73 -5.82 9.29
C LEU A 14 -15.30 -7.29 9.23
N GLY A 15 -16.15 -8.22 9.63
CA GLY A 15 -15.90 -9.65 9.50
C GLY A 15 -15.76 -10.09 8.03
N THR A 16 -16.62 -9.61 7.15
CA THR A 16 -16.55 -9.88 5.71
C THR A 16 -15.22 -9.37 5.11
N SER A 17 -14.82 -8.13 5.47
CA SER A 17 -13.54 -7.56 5.06
C SER A 17 -12.35 -8.40 5.53
N ALA A 18 -12.33 -8.78 6.82
CA ALA A 18 -11.28 -9.60 7.39
C ALA A 18 -11.21 -10.99 6.72
N ALA A 19 -12.36 -11.63 6.51
CA ALA A 19 -12.43 -12.94 5.87
C ALA A 19 -11.95 -12.91 4.42
N ALA A 20 -12.28 -11.86 3.66
CA ALA A 20 -11.81 -11.69 2.29
C ALA A 20 -10.27 -11.47 2.24
N CYS A 21 -9.73 -10.59 3.10
CA CYS A 21 -8.29 -10.38 3.21
C CYS A 21 -7.57 -11.69 3.60
N LEU A 22 -8.06 -12.39 4.61
CA LEU A 22 -7.49 -13.66 5.06
C LEU A 22 -7.56 -14.74 3.96
N GLY A 23 -8.71 -14.88 3.30
CA GLY A 23 -8.90 -15.89 2.26
C GLY A 23 -7.94 -15.74 1.09
N VAL A 24 -7.79 -14.52 0.56
CA VAL A 24 -6.86 -14.24 -0.55
C VAL A 24 -5.40 -14.46 -0.12
N ASN A 25 -5.01 -13.95 1.04
CA ASN A 25 -3.64 -14.10 1.53
C ASN A 25 -3.32 -15.55 1.92
N ALA A 26 -4.27 -16.31 2.48
CA ALA A 26 -4.11 -17.73 2.76
C ALA A 26 -3.95 -18.56 1.47
N ALA A 27 -4.73 -18.26 0.43
CA ALA A 27 -4.55 -18.88 -0.89
C ALA A 27 -3.18 -18.51 -1.49
N GLY A 28 -2.77 -17.24 -1.39
CA GLY A 28 -1.44 -16.77 -1.80
C GLY A 28 -0.32 -17.49 -1.05
N PHE A 29 -0.45 -17.65 0.27
CA PHE A 29 0.47 -18.45 1.08
C PHE A 29 0.56 -19.89 0.59
N ALA A 30 -0.57 -20.57 0.43
CA ALA A 30 -0.61 -21.95 -0.02
C ALA A 30 0.06 -22.15 -1.39
N LEU A 31 -0.25 -21.26 -2.35
CA LEU A 31 0.35 -21.29 -3.69
C LEU A 31 1.85 -20.99 -3.67
N THR A 32 2.30 -19.99 -2.91
CA THR A 32 3.73 -19.67 -2.79
C THR A 32 4.50 -20.74 -2.04
N ALA A 33 3.88 -21.35 -1.02
CA ALA A 33 4.47 -22.46 -0.29
C ALA A 33 4.60 -23.71 -1.17
N ALA A 34 3.56 -24.05 -1.93
CA ALA A 34 3.60 -25.23 -2.80
C ALA A 34 4.56 -25.06 -4.00
N SER A 35 4.56 -23.89 -4.63
CA SER A 35 5.39 -23.60 -5.80
C SER A 35 6.83 -23.18 -5.47
N ARG A 36 7.14 -22.87 -4.21
CA ARG A 36 8.40 -22.24 -3.75
C ARG A 36 8.76 -20.99 -4.56
N SER A 37 7.74 -20.26 -5.02
CA SER A 37 7.89 -19.10 -5.90
C SER A 37 7.23 -17.85 -5.28
N HIS A 38 7.96 -16.74 -5.28
CA HIS A 38 7.47 -15.44 -4.78
C HIS A 38 6.76 -14.58 -5.84
N LYS A 39 6.66 -15.06 -7.10
CA LYS A 39 6.19 -14.23 -8.22
C LYS A 39 4.77 -13.68 -8.04
N ILE A 40 3.89 -14.43 -7.37
CA ILE A 40 2.49 -14.03 -7.16
C ILE A 40 2.27 -13.29 -5.83
N THR A 41 3.30 -13.09 -5.03
CA THR A 41 3.19 -12.52 -3.67
C THR A 41 2.55 -11.14 -3.68
N ASP A 42 3.12 -10.23 -4.50
CA ASP A 42 2.60 -8.86 -4.61
C ASP A 42 1.21 -8.84 -5.28
N LEU A 43 0.96 -9.73 -6.24
CA LEU A 43 -0.34 -9.87 -6.90
C LEU A 43 -1.44 -10.27 -5.92
N CYS A 44 -1.22 -11.29 -5.11
CA CYS A 44 -2.18 -11.74 -4.10
C CYS A 44 -2.32 -10.71 -2.96
N GLY A 45 -1.19 -10.19 -2.45
CA GLY A 45 -1.20 -9.20 -1.39
C GLY A 45 -2.02 -7.96 -1.76
N THR A 46 -1.80 -7.41 -2.96
CA THR A 46 -2.58 -6.26 -3.46
C THR A 46 -4.00 -6.66 -3.85
N GLY A 47 -4.18 -7.86 -4.40
CA GLY A 47 -5.48 -8.43 -4.75
C GLY A 47 -6.42 -8.57 -3.55
N ALA A 48 -5.88 -8.76 -2.34
CA ALA A 48 -6.66 -8.84 -1.10
C ALA A 48 -7.42 -7.53 -0.82
N PHE A 49 -6.84 -6.38 -1.14
CA PHE A 49 -7.52 -5.08 -1.02
C PHE A 49 -8.75 -5.02 -1.94
N VAL A 50 -8.57 -5.38 -3.20
CA VAL A 50 -9.65 -5.34 -4.20
C VAL A 50 -10.75 -6.34 -3.81
N ALA A 51 -10.38 -7.57 -3.48
CA ALA A 51 -11.33 -8.60 -3.10
C ALA A 51 -12.15 -8.20 -1.86
N SER A 52 -11.51 -7.63 -0.84
CA SER A 52 -12.19 -7.18 0.37
C SER A 52 -13.11 -5.99 0.11
N ALA A 53 -12.68 -4.99 -0.67
CA ALA A 53 -13.53 -3.85 -1.03
C ALA A 53 -14.79 -4.32 -1.79
N TRP A 54 -14.66 -5.23 -2.74
CA TRP A 54 -15.80 -5.79 -3.46
C TRP A 54 -16.65 -6.74 -2.62
N ALA A 55 -16.07 -7.51 -1.70
CA ALA A 55 -16.83 -8.37 -0.79
C ALA A 55 -17.77 -7.54 0.10
N THR A 56 -17.26 -6.46 0.68
CA THR A 56 -18.08 -5.54 1.49
C THR A 56 -19.09 -4.74 0.65
N GLN A 57 -18.69 -4.29 -0.55
CA GLN A 57 -19.58 -3.60 -1.49
C GLN A 57 -20.77 -4.49 -1.91
N ARG A 58 -20.52 -5.75 -2.24
CA ARG A 58 -21.58 -6.71 -2.63
C ARG A 58 -22.51 -7.11 -1.48
N ALA A 59 -22.05 -6.98 -0.26
CA ALA A 59 -22.85 -7.24 0.93
C ALA A 59 -23.84 -6.09 1.24
N LEU A 60 -23.73 -4.94 0.54
CA LEU A 60 -24.65 -3.81 0.72
C LEU A 60 -25.98 -4.10 0.04
N ALA A 61 -27.08 -3.58 0.65
CA ALA A 61 -28.37 -3.53 -0.02
C ALA A 61 -28.26 -2.67 -1.31
N PRO A 62 -29.04 -2.96 -2.37
CA PRO A 62 -28.93 -2.23 -3.64
C PRO A 62 -29.03 -0.70 -3.50
N ALA A 63 -29.91 -0.22 -2.63
CA ALA A 63 -30.08 1.22 -2.35
C ALA A 63 -28.88 1.87 -1.66
N ALA A 64 -28.06 1.08 -0.94
CA ALA A 64 -26.88 1.54 -0.19
C ALA A 64 -25.57 1.45 -1.01
N GLY A 65 -25.56 0.66 -2.07
CA GLY A 65 -24.34 0.32 -2.82
C GLY A 65 -23.89 1.36 -3.84
N GLY A 66 -24.67 2.41 -4.09
CA GLY A 66 -24.34 3.49 -5.02
C GLY A 66 -23.51 4.62 -4.40
N GLY A 67 -23.22 5.64 -5.22
CA GLY A 67 -22.57 6.86 -4.77
C GLY A 67 -21.17 6.66 -4.20
N LEU A 68 -20.89 7.23 -3.03
CA LEU A 68 -19.56 7.21 -2.41
C LEU A 68 -19.04 5.80 -2.13
N PRO A 69 -19.82 4.81 -1.61
CA PRO A 69 -19.35 3.45 -1.43
C PRO A 69 -18.76 2.83 -2.71
N LEU A 70 -19.47 2.96 -3.83
CA LEU A 70 -19.02 2.44 -5.12
C LEU A 70 -17.75 3.17 -5.60
N LEU A 71 -17.66 4.49 -5.43
CA LEU A 71 -16.47 5.26 -5.79
C LEU A 71 -15.25 4.86 -4.98
N LEU A 72 -15.38 4.63 -3.68
CA LEU A 72 -14.30 4.15 -2.83
C LEU A 72 -13.84 2.75 -3.27
N THR A 73 -14.78 1.84 -3.56
CA THR A 73 -14.48 0.52 -4.08
C THR A 73 -13.77 0.58 -5.43
N ALA A 74 -14.24 1.45 -6.33
CA ALA A 74 -13.60 1.67 -7.64
C ALA A 74 -12.19 2.27 -7.49
N ALA A 75 -12.00 3.22 -6.57
CA ALA A 75 -10.69 3.82 -6.28
C ALA A 75 -9.68 2.78 -5.77
N VAL A 76 -10.07 1.94 -4.80
CA VAL A 76 -9.25 0.81 -4.32
C VAL A 76 -8.95 -0.16 -5.46
N SER A 77 -9.93 -0.46 -6.32
CA SER A 77 -9.75 -1.37 -7.45
C SER A 77 -8.78 -0.81 -8.48
N LEU A 78 -8.88 0.47 -8.81
CA LEU A 78 -7.98 1.15 -9.74
C LEU A 78 -6.53 1.14 -9.23
N TRP A 79 -6.33 1.53 -7.97
CA TRP A 79 -5.01 1.50 -7.32
C TRP A 79 -4.46 0.07 -7.25
N GLY A 80 -5.26 -0.88 -6.78
CA GLY A 80 -4.84 -2.26 -6.61
C GLY A 80 -4.52 -2.95 -7.94
N ALA A 81 -5.36 -2.78 -8.96
CA ALA A 81 -5.12 -3.35 -10.29
C ALA A 81 -3.84 -2.78 -10.92
N ARG A 82 -3.61 -1.46 -10.82
CA ARG A 82 -2.39 -0.81 -11.32
C ARG A 82 -1.15 -1.34 -10.60
N LEU A 83 -1.17 -1.34 -9.27
CA LEU A 83 0.00 -1.74 -8.48
C LEU A 83 0.30 -3.24 -8.67
N ALA A 84 -0.73 -4.11 -8.60
CA ALA A 84 -0.58 -5.54 -8.83
C ALA A 84 0.01 -5.84 -10.21
N SER A 85 -0.54 -5.23 -11.25
CA SER A 85 -0.07 -5.42 -12.63
C SER A 85 1.38 -4.96 -12.82
N PHE A 86 1.72 -3.79 -12.27
CA PHE A 86 3.08 -3.27 -12.35
C PHE A 86 4.09 -4.17 -11.60
N LEU A 87 3.78 -4.58 -10.37
CA LEU A 87 4.67 -5.41 -9.58
C LEU A 87 4.82 -6.81 -10.17
N PHE A 88 3.73 -7.39 -10.69
CA PHE A 88 3.76 -8.67 -11.37
C PHE A 88 4.57 -8.62 -12.67
N TYR A 89 4.33 -7.60 -13.50
CA TYR A 89 5.13 -7.38 -14.71
C TYR A 89 6.62 -7.23 -14.36
N ARG A 90 6.94 -6.42 -13.36
CA ARG A 90 8.31 -6.19 -12.91
C ARG A 90 9.01 -7.47 -12.45
N VAL A 91 8.35 -8.30 -11.64
CA VAL A 91 8.95 -9.56 -11.16
C VAL A 91 9.12 -10.57 -12.28
N CYS A 92 8.21 -10.61 -13.26
CA CYS A 92 8.36 -11.45 -14.45
C CYS A 92 9.52 -10.99 -15.34
N ALA A 93 9.68 -9.68 -15.54
CA ALA A 93 10.76 -9.10 -16.33
C ALA A 93 12.14 -9.23 -15.66
N MET A 94 12.21 -9.08 -14.34
CA MET A 94 13.47 -9.17 -13.57
C MET A 94 13.81 -10.60 -13.12
N GLY A 95 12.88 -11.55 -13.25
CA GLY A 95 13.02 -12.95 -12.89
C GLY A 95 12.91 -13.26 -11.39
N GLU A 96 13.37 -12.38 -10.51
CA GLU A 96 13.42 -12.59 -9.06
C GLU A 96 13.23 -11.29 -8.27
N ASP A 97 12.42 -11.31 -7.22
CA ASP A 97 12.42 -10.26 -6.21
C ASP A 97 13.36 -10.63 -5.05
N ARG A 98 14.57 -10.09 -5.09
CA ARG A 98 15.61 -10.36 -4.10
C ARG A 98 15.22 -9.98 -2.67
N ARG A 99 14.17 -9.14 -2.49
CA ARG A 99 13.68 -8.74 -1.16
C ARG A 99 13.01 -9.90 -0.42
N LEU A 100 12.43 -10.84 -1.17
CA LEU A 100 11.67 -11.97 -0.62
C LEU A 100 12.48 -13.28 -0.57
N ARG A 101 13.70 -13.27 -1.10
CA ARG A 101 14.54 -14.47 -1.21
C ARG A 101 14.77 -15.15 0.15
N PHE A 102 14.91 -14.38 1.22
CA PHE A 102 15.15 -14.91 2.58
C PHE A 102 13.96 -15.69 3.17
N LEU A 103 12.77 -15.59 2.55
CA LEU A 103 11.56 -16.32 2.94
C LEU A 103 11.54 -17.76 2.40
N PHE A 104 12.44 -18.09 1.47
CA PHE A 104 12.46 -19.36 0.78
C PHE A 104 13.77 -20.12 1.05
N PRO A 105 13.74 -21.45 1.04
CA PRO A 105 14.94 -22.25 1.13
C PRO A 105 15.94 -21.88 0.02
N GLN A 106 17.19 -21.74 0.40
CA GLN A 106 18.28 -21.47 -0.57
C GLN A 106 18.85 -22.76 -1.13
N ASP A 107 18.66 -23.88 -0.41
CA ASP A 107 19.01 -25.23 -0.83
C ASP A 107 17.74 -26.10 -0.82
N ALA A 108 17.58 -26.96 -1.82
CA ALA A 108 16.48 -27.90 -1.91
C ALA A 108 16.47 -28.91 -0.75
N ALA A 109 17.65 -29.21 -0.19
CA ALA A 109 17.83 -30.10 0.96
C ALA A 109 17.61 -29.40 2.32
N GLU A 110 17.33 -28.09 2.34
CA GLU A 110 17.10 -27.34 3.59
C GLU A 110 15.90 -27.94 4.35
N PRO A 111 16.09 -28.35 5.63
CA PRO A 111 15.01 -28.96 6.39
C PRO A 111 13.89 -27.94 6.68
N TRP A 112 12.65 -28.42 6.60
CA TRP A 112 11.48 -27.63 6.93
C TRP A 112 11.49 -27.26 8.43
N PHE A 113 10.98 -26.07 8.74
CA PHE A 113 10.82 -25.49 10.08
C PHE A 113 12.12 -25.14 10.83
N THR A 114 13.21 -25.86 10.62
CA THR A 114 14.47 -25.73 11.39
C THR A 114 15.65 -25.20 10.58
N GLY A 115 15.53 -25.14 9.26
CA GLY A 115 16.58 -24.58 8.39
C GLY A 115 16.73 -23.06 8.52
N PRO A 116 17.76 -22.45 7.91
CA PRO A 116 18.02 -21.01 7.96
C PRO A 116 16.85 -20.14 7.51
N SER A 117 16.06 -20.61 6.53
CA SER A 117 14.83 -19.93 6.09
C SER A 117 13.66 -20.10 7.07
N ALA A 118 13.74 -21.08 7.99
CA ALA A 118 12.61 -21.52 8.84
C ALA A 118 11.32 -21.71 8.02
N TYR A 119 11.47 -22.27 6.82
CA TYR A 119 10.37 -22.46 5.88
C TYR A 119 9.38 -23.55 6.37
N PRO A 120 8.07 -23.34 6.31
CA PRO A 120 7.36 -22.17 5.76
C PRO A 120 6.97 -21.11 6.81
N LEU A 121 7.52 -21.14 8.06
CA LEU A 121 7.09 -20.26 9.16
C LEU A 121 7.32 -18.77 8.88
N LYS A 122 8.52 -18.41 8.38
CA LYS A 122 8.78 -17.01 7.99
C LYS A 122 7.86 -16.55 6.88
N LEU A 123 7.59 -17.43 5.91
CA LEU A 123 6.63 -17.16 4.85
C LEU A 123 5.21 -16.95 5.41
N ALA A 124 4.75 -17.78 6.36
CA ALA A 124 3.46 -17.61 7.02
C ALA A 124 3.38 -16.29 7.78
N GLY A 125 4.46 -15.91 8.50
CA GLY A 125 4.57 -14.62 9.17
C GLY A 125 4.43 -13.45 8.20
N PHE A 126 5.09 -13.51 7.06
CA PHE A 126 4.96 -12.51 6.00
C PHE A 126 3.51 -12.38 5.51
N TRP A 127 2.83 -13.49 5.21
CA TRP A 127 1.44 -13.47 4.74
C TRP A 127 0.44 -13.02 5.83
N THR A 128 0.74 -13.27 7.10
CA THR A 128 -0.03 -12.72 8.23
C THR A 128 0.06 -11.20 8.27
N ILE A 129 1.27 -10.65 8.11
CA ILE A 129 1.48 -9.19 8.03
C ILE A 129 0.75 -8.59 6.81
N GLN A 130 0.78 -9.26 5.66
CA GLN A 130 0.04 -8.85 4.47
C GLN A 130 -1.47 -8.81 4.71
N THR A 131 -2.00 -9.82 5.42
CA THR A 131 -3.42 -9.87 5.80
C THR A 131 -3.80 -8.69 6.70
N LEU A 132 -3.01 -8.44 7.75
CA LEU A 132 -3.24 -7.33 8.67
C LEU A 132 -3.12 -5.98 7.95
N TRP A 133 -2.13 -5.83 7.10
CA TRP A 133 -1.92 -4.61 6.33
C TRP A 133 -3.13 -4.31 5.42
N SER A 134 -3.56 -5.28 4.62
CA SER A 134 -4.70 -5.09 3.73
C SER A 134 -5.99 -4.78 4.48
N TRP A 135 -6.25 -5.49 5.59
CA TRP A 135 -7.45 -5.28 6.39
C TRP A 135 -7.46 -3.92 7.10
N VAL A 136 -6.37 -3.54 7.77
CA VAL A 136 -6.26 -2.27 8.50
C VAL A 136 -6.37 -1.09 7.53
N CYS A 137 -5.70 -1.15 6.38
CA CYS A 137 -5.78 -0.06 5.39
C CYS A 137 -7.19 0.13 4.82
N LEU A 138 -8.01 -0.92 4.76
CA LEU A 138 -9.39 -0.86 4.26
C LEU A 138 -10.43 -0.44 5.31
N LEU A 139 -10.07 -0.24 6.57
CA LEU A 139 -11.02 0.13 7.62
C LEU A 139 -11.88 1.36 7.27
N PRO A 140 -11.36 2.46 6.68
CA PRO A 140 -12.19 3.61 6.30
C PRO A 140 -13.24 3.25 5.24
N VAL A 141 -12.86 2.45 4.24
CA VAL A 141 -13.77 2.02 3.17
C VAL A 141 -14.85 1.11 3.73
N THR A 142 -14.46 0.12 4.54
CA THR A 142 -15.41 -0.79 5.21
C THR A 142 -16.36 -0.03 6.14
N ALA A 143 -15.86 0.97 6.87
CA ALA A 143 -16.69 1.82 7.73
C ALA A 143 -17.68 2.65 6.91
N ALA A 144 -17.26 3.22 5.77
CA ALA A 144 -18.17 3.94 4.87
C ALA A 144 -19.28 3.01 4.32
N HIS A 145 -18.93 1.77 3.97
CA HIS A 145 -19.92 0.75 3.58
C HIS A 145 -20.91 0.48 4.73
N GLY A 146 -20.43 0.34 5.96
CA GLY A 146 -21.28 0.14 7.13
C GLY A 146 -22.24 1.31 7.39
N LEU A 147 -21.78 2.52 7.21
CA LEU A 147 -22.61 3.73 7.31
C LEU A 147 -23.70 3.74 6.23
N ALA A 148 -23.35 3.47 4.99
CA ALA A 148 -24.31 3.38 3.90
C ALA A 148 -25.35 2.28 4.15
N GLN A 149 -24.93 1.10 4.60
CA GLN A 149 -25.81 -0.02 4.95
C GLN A 149 -26.80 0.34 6.08
N SER A 150 -26.39 1.21 7.00
CA SER A 150 -27.27 1.71 8.06
C SER A 150 -28.26 2.79 7.59
N GLY A 151 -28.29 3.12 6.30
CA GLY A 151 -29.16 4.14 5.71
C GLY A 151 -28.62 5.56 5.84
N ARG A 152 -27.37 5.76 6.26
CA ARG A 152 -26.77 7.08 6.34
C ARG A 152 -26.41 7.60 4.96
N ALA A 153 -26.87 8.80 4.63
CA ALA A 153 -26.47 9.46 3.40
C ALA A 153 -24.97 9.82 3.43
N LEU A 154 -24.25 9.44 2.38
CA LEU A 154 -22.85 9.78 2.17
C LEU A 154 -22.74 10.67 0.92
N PRO A 155 -22.84 12.00 1.05
CA PRO A 155 -22.80 12.91 -0.07
C PRO A 155 -21.41 12.89 -0.73
N ILE A 156 -21.38 13.18 -2.03
CA ILE A 156 -20.13 13.37 -2.79
C ILE A 156 -20.01 14.87 -3.06
N ALA A 157 -19.47 15.60 -2.11
CA ALA A 157 -19.33 17.06 -2.18
C ALA A 157 -18.16 17.55 -1.32
N GLY A 158 -17.69 18.76 -1.54
CA GLY A 158 -16.75 19.45 -0.67
C GLY A 158 -15.55 18.59 -0.22
N LEU A 159 -15.55 18.19 1.04
CA LEU A 159 -14.45 17.42 1.65
C LEU A 159 -14.28 16.01 1.07
N GLN A 160 -15.35 15.34 0.65
CA GLN A 160 -15.27 14.04 -0.03
C GLN A 160 -14.53 14.16 -1.37
N LEU A 161 -14.86 15.19 -2.14
CA LEU A 161 -14.16 15.49 -3.40
C LEU A 161 -12.69 15.87 -3.16
N ALA A 162 -12.41 16.63 -2.11
CA ALA A 162 -11.03 16.94 -1.72
C ALA A 162 -10.25 15.66 -1.38
N GLY A 163 -10.83 14.74 -0.61
CA GLY A 163 -10.23 13.44 -0.32
C GLY A 163 -9.97 12.61 -1.58
N LEU A 164 -10.94 12.52 -2.48
CA LEU A 164 -10.78 11.85 -3.78
C LEU A 164 -9.73 12.54 -4.66
N GLY A 165 -9.60 13.87 -4.57
CA GLY A 165 -8.55 14.63 -5.25
C GLY A 165 -7.15 14.29 -4.73
N VAL A 166 -7.00 14.18 -3.41
CA VAL A 166 -5.73 13.73 -2.77
C VAL A 166 -5.40 12.29 -3.19
N PHE A 167 -6.41 11.39 -3.20
CA PHE A 167 -6.25 10.03 -3.72
C PHE A 167 -5.75 10.05 -5.17
N ALA A 168 -6.42 10.78 -6.06
CA ALA A 168 -6.08 10.82 -7.48
C ALA A 168 -4.66 11.37 -7.71
N LEU A 169 -4.28 12.44 -7.00
CA LEU A 169 -2.92 12.99 -7.04
C LEU A 169 -1.90 11.96 -6.55
N GLY A 170 -2.16 11.32 -5.41
CA GLY A 170 -1.30 10.26 -4.86
C GLY A 170 -1.12 9.10 -5.83
N PHE A 171 -2.21 8.63 -6.43
CA PHE A 171 -2.21 7.57 -7.44
C PHE A 171 -1.33 7.93 -8.67
N VAL A 172 -1.48 9.14 -9.19
CA VAL A 172 -0.68 9.61 -10.34
C VAL A 172 0.80 9.74 -9.96
N VAL A 173 1.10 10.33 -8.81
CA VAL A 173 2.49 10.48 -8.32
C VAL A 173 3.14 9.11 -8.15
N GLU A 174 2.46 8.16 -7.54
CA GLU A 174 2.95 6.79 -7.34
C GLU A 174 3.21 6.09 -8.69
N ALA A 175 2.23 6.13 -9.60
CA ALA A 175 2.35 5.49 -10.90
C ALA A 175 3.48 6.08 -11.75
N VAL A 176 3.59 7.40 -11.80
CA VAL A 176 4.64 8.10 -12.55
C VAL A 176 6.02 7.82 -11.94
N ALA A 177 6.14 7.85 -10.60
CA ALA A 177 7.40 7.56 -9.92
C ALA A 177 7.87 6.13 -10.17
N ASP A 178 6.98 5.16 -10.08
CA ASP A 178 7.28 3.75 -10.36
C ASP A 178 7.74 3.55 -11.80
N PHE A 179 7.02 4.15 -12.77
CA PHE A 179 7.39 4.09 -14.18
C PHE A 179 8.74 4.75 -14.46
N GLN A 180 8.99 5.94 -13.91
CA GLN A 180 10.27 6.65 -14.08
C GLN A 180 11.44 5.80 -13.55
N LYS A 181 11.29 5.21 -12.37
CA LYS A 181 12.33 4.35 -11.79
C LYS A 181 12.55 3.07 -12.57
N TYR A 182 11.46 2.46 -13.02
CA TYR A 182 11.52 1.25 -13.85
C TYR A 182 12.25 1.55 -15.17
N SER A 183 11.83 2.58 -15.92
CA SER A 183 12.45 2.97 -17.19
C SER A 183 13.93 3.33 -17.01
N PHE A 184 14.27 4.07 -15.95
CA PHE A 184 15.67 4.42 -15.66
C PHE A 184 16.54 3.18 -15.44
N ARG A 185 16.01 2.18 -14.72
CA ARG A 185 16.75 0.94 -14.40
C ARG A 185 16.79 -0.08 -15.53
N SER A 186 15.88 0.01 -16.48
CA SER A 186 15.83 -0.85 -17.66
C SER A 186 16.82 -0.41 -18.74
N ASP A 187 17.35 0.80 -18.65
CA ASP A 187 18.35 1.33 -19.58
C ASP A 187 19.77 0.94 -19.09
N PRO A 188 20.53 0.12 -19.85
CA PRO A 188 21.87 -0.29 -19.49
C PRO A 188 22.85 0.87 -19.28
N ALA A 189 22.62 2.02 -19.95
CA ALA A 189 23.43 3.22 -19.77
C ALA A 189 23.37 3.80 -18.34
N ASN A 190 22.36 3.42 -17.56
CA ASN A 190 22.19 3.83 -16.17
C ASN A 190 22.69 2.79 -15.16
N ASP A 191 23.36 1.72 -15.60
CA ASP A 191 23.87 0.75 -14.64
C ASP A 191 24.89 1.39 -13.68
N GLY A 192 24.84 0.96 -12.43
CA GLY A 192 25.65 1.54 -11.36
C GLY A 192 25.22 2.94 -10.90
N ARG A 193 24.13 3.52 -11.43
CA ARG A 193 23.61 4.86 -11.07
C ARG A 193 22.31 4.75 -10.26
N TRP A 194 21.96 5.83 -9.55
CA TRP A 194 20.65 6.00 -8.91
C TRP A 194 19.75 6.84 -9.79
N CYS A 195 18.44 6.66 -9.65
CA CYS A 195 17.46 7.48 -10.36
C CYS A 195 17.34 8.85 -9.65
N ASP A 196 17.68 9.92 -10.35
CA ASP A 196 17.61 11.30 -9.87
C ASP A 196 16.87 12.23 -10.84
N ARG A 197 16.02 11.66 -11.72
CA ARG A 197 15.26 12.38 -12.75
C ARG A 197 13.78 12.45 -12.42
N GLY A 198 13.10 13.44 -12.97
CA GLY A 198 11.66 13.63 -12.77
C GLY A 198 11.29 13.78 -11.30
N LEU A 199 10.33 13.02 -10.81
CA LEU A 199 9.91 13.04 -9.41
C LEU A 199 11.04 12.64 -8.45
N TRP A 200 12.00 11.81 -8.89
CA TRP A 200 13.16 11.38 -8.11
C TRP A 200 14.22 12.47 -7.92
N SER A 201 14.12 13.58 -8.64
CA SER A 201 14.94 14.78 -8.36
C SER A 201 14.40 15.60 -7.19
N LEU A 202 13.10 15.47 -6.88
CA LEU A 202 12.42 16.21 -5.81
C LEU A 202 12.36 15.42 -4.49
N SER A 203 12.15 14.12 -4.61
CA SER A 203 12.05 13.19 -3.48
C SER A 203 12.83 11.91 -3.80
N ARG A 204 13.48 11.32 -2.77
CA ARG A 204 14.14 10.02 -2.91
C ARG A 204 13.18 8.83 -2.88
N HIS A 205 11.93 9.07 -2.43
CA HIS A 205 10.87 8.07 -2.37
C HIS A 205 9.51 8.66 -2.80
N PRO A 206 9.40 9.21 -4.03
CA PRO A 206 8.17 9.87 -4.49
C PRO A 206 6.99 8.90 -4.63
N ASN A 207 7.26 7.62 -4.94
CA ASN A 207 6.24 6.59 -4.99
C ASN A 207 5.62 6.32 -3.60
N TYR A 208 6.41 6.35 -2.53
CA TYR A 208 5.87 6.22 -1.17
C TYR A 208 5.10 7.46 -0.72
N LEU A 209 5.51 8.65 -1.17
CA LEU A 209 4.70 9.85 -0.97
C LEU A 209 3.33 9.70 -1.65
N GLY A 210 3.32 9.17 -2.88
CA GLY A 210 2.09 8.86 -3.60
C GLY A 210 1.21 7.86 -2.87
N GLU A 211 1.78 6.74 -2.43
CA GLU A 211 1.06 5.71 -1.68
C GLU A 211 0.48 6.23 -0.35
N MET A 212 1.23 7.02 0.41
CA MET A 212 0.70 7.68 1.60
C MET A 212 -0.48 8.59 1.24
N ALA A 213 -0.38 9.40 0.18
CA ALA A 213 -1.45 10.26 -0.27
C ALA A 213 -2.69 9.47 -0.71
N VAL A 214 -2.54 8.29 -1.33
CA VAL A 214 -3.64 7.37 -1.65
C VAL A 214 -4.43 7.01 -0.40
N TRP A 215 -3.77 6.56 0.67
CA TRP A 215 -4.46 6.12 1.90
C TRP A 215 -5.04 7.29 2.70
N TRP A 216 -4.35 8.41 2.79
CA TRP A 216 -4.89 9.65 3.39
C TRP A 216 -6.08 10.20 2.60
N GLY A 217 -6.03 10.14 1.28
CA GLY A 217 -7.12 10.57 0.40
C GLY A 217 -8.36 9.69 0.55
N LEU A 218 -8.20 8.36 0.54
CA LEU A 218 -9.30 7.42 0.76
C LEU A 218 -9.95 7.60 2.14
N TRP A 219 -9.14 7.75 3.20
CA TRP A 219 -9.65 8.03 4.54
C TRP A 219 -10.40 9.37 4.58
N GLY A 220 -9.83 10.42 4.00
CA GLY A 220 -10.46 11.74 3.95
C GLY A 220 -11.80 11.70 3.22
N ALA A 221 -11.88 11.04 2.07
CA ALA A 221 -13.12 10.87 1.32
C ALA A 221 -14.17 10.06 2.08
N ALA A 222 -13.75 8.95 2.71
CA ALA A 222 -14.65 8.04 3.42
C ALA A 222 -15.21 8.67 4.71
N MET A 223 -14.40 9.47 5.42
CA MET A 223 -14.71 9.98 6.77
C MET A 223 -15.13 11.43 6.80
N ALA A 224 -15.11 12.13 5.67
CA ALA A 224 -15.54 13.52 5.61
C ALA A 224 -17.01 13.68 6.09
N GLY A 225 -17.22 14.56 7.06
CA GLY A 225 -18.54 14.78 7.66
C GLY A 225 -19.03 13.67 8.60
N GLN A 226 -18.19 12.69 8.93
CA GLN A 226 -18.52 11.66 9.92
C GLN A 226 -18.20 12.09 11.35
N ALA A 227 -18.81 11.39 12.33
CA ALA A 227 -18.57 11.67 13.73
C ALA A 227 -17.07 11.55 14.09
N PRO A 228 -16.50 12.49 14.88
CA PRO A 228 -15.07 12.51 15.20
C PRO A 228 -14.53 11.18 15.76
N PRO A 229 -15.22 10.43 16.63
CA PRO A 229 -14.72 9.16 17.14
C PRO A 229 -14.49 8.11 16.04
N LEU A 230 -15.38 8.04 15.03
CA LEU A 230 -15.23 7.10 13.91
C LEU A 230 -14.09 7.53 12.99
N ALA A 231 -14.00 8.80 12.66
CA ALA A 231 -12.91 9.34 11.86
C ALA A 231 -11.55 9.09 12.54
N LEU A 232 -11.47 9.33 13.85
CA LEU A 232 -10.25 9.06 14.64
C LEU A 232 -9.90 7.56 14.67
N LEU A 233 -10.88 6.68 14.94
CA LEU A 233 -10.64 5.24 14.95
C LEU A 233 -10.12 4.72 13.59
N THR A 234 -10.72 5.17 12.51
CA THR A 234 -10.34 4.72 11.16
C THR A 234 -9.07 5.40 10.63
N SER A 235 -8.59 6.49 11.28
CA SER A 235 -7.29 7.11 10.92
C SER A 235 -6.10 6.18 11.18
N VAL A 236 -6.29 5.09 11.94
CA VAL A 236 -5.28 4.02 12.06
C VAL A 236 -4.84 3.50 10.69
N SER A 237 -5.71 3.52 9.68
CA SER A 237 -5.40 3.08 8.31
C SER A 237 -4.26 3.90 7.68
N PRO A 238 -4.41 5.20 7.39
CA PRO A 238 -3.34 6.00 6.79
C PRO A 238 -2.13 6.16 7.72
N LEU A 239 -2.33 6.20 9.04
CA LEU A 239 -1.23 6.25 10.01
C LEU A 239 -0.40 4.97 9.98
N PHE A 240 -1.03 3.80 9.94
CA PHE A 240 -0.36 2.51 9.87
C PHE A 240 0.44 2.36 8.56
N SER A 241 -0.19 2.67 7.41
CA SER A 241 0.52 2.65 6.12
C SER A 241 1.71 3.61 6.13
N THR A 242 1.51 4.84 6.58
CA THR A 242 2.58 5.84 6.71
C THR A 242 3.71 5.35 7.63
N PHE A 243 3.36 4.79 8.79
CA PHE A 243 4.33 4.25 9.75
C PHE A 243 5.16 3.11 9.16
N LEU A 244 4.51 2.14 8.49
CA LEU A 244 5.20 1.03 7.83
C LEU A 244 6.17 1.52 6.77
N LEU A 245 5.75 2.44 5.91
CA LEU A 245 6.58 2.97 4.82
C LEU A 245 7.76 3.79 5.34
N LEU A 246 7.56 4.61 6.36
CA LEU A 246 8.60 5.50 6.88
C LEU A 246 9.58 4.83 7.84
N ASN A 247 9.14 3.79 8.58
CA ASN A 247 9.90 3.30 9.73
C ASN A 247 10.23 1.79 9.67
N VAL A 248 9.50 0.99 8.90
CA VAL A 248 9.64 -0.48 8.96
C VAL A 248 10.12 -1.07 7.63
N SER A 249 9.27 -1.07 6.62
CA SER A 249 9.47 -1.88 5.40
C SER A 249 9.86 -1.08 4.16
N GLY A 250 9.64 0.23 4.17
CA GLY A 250 9.82 1.08 3.00
C GLY A 250 11.16 1.80 2.97
N VAL A 251 11.11 3.06 3.38
CA VAL A 251 12.22 4.02 3.29
C VAL A 251 13.50 3.52 3.97
N PRO A 252 13.48 2.99 5.22
CA PRO A 252 14.72 2.61 5.90
C PRO A 252 15.51 1.54 5.14
N LEU A 253 14.82 0.51 4.65
CA LEU A 253 15.46 -0.60 3.93
C LEU A 253 16.04 -0.15 2.60
N LEU A 254 15.34 0.76 1.88
CA LEU A 254 15.82 1.28 0.60
C LEU A 254 16.95 2.28 0.77
N GLU A 255 16.92 3.16 1.78
CA GLU A 255 18.04 4.07 2.09
C GLU A 255 19.29 3.27 2.46
N ALA A 256 19.19 2.30 3.38
CA ALA A 256 20.32 1.45 3.76
C ALA A 256 20.92 0.70 2.55
N LYS A 257 20.07 0.15 1.66
CA LYS A 257 20.52 -0.52 0.43
C LYS A 257 21.20 0.45 -0.53
N SER A 258 20.67 1.67 -0.66
CA SER A 258 21.24 2.69 -1.54
C SER A 258 22.57 3.21 -0.99
N ASP A 259 22.65 3.45 0.32
CA ASP A 259 23.87 3.88 0.99
C ASP A 259 24.97 2.81 0.89
N LYS A 260 24.61 1.52 1.05
CA LYS A 260 25.56 0.43 0.83
C LYS A 260 26.10 0.38 -0.62
N ARG A 261 25.28 0.75 -1.61
CA ARG A 261 25.65 0.66 -3.03
C ARG A 261 26.35 1.91 -3.55
N TYR A 262 25.97 3.09 -3.08
CA TYR A 262 26.37 4.38 -3.64
C TYR A 262 27.05 5.32 -2.65
N GLY A 263 26.99 5.04 -1.35
CA GLY A 263 27.57 5.84 -0.29
C GLY A 263 29.06 6.11 -0.51
N GLY A 264 29.52 7.29 -0.07
CA GLY A 264 30.87 7.77 -0.27
C GLY A 264 31.15 8.39 -1.65
N ARG A 265 30.20 8.31 -2.60
CA ARG A 265 30.33 9.00 -3.90
C ARG A 265 29.88 10.48 -3.73
N PRO A 266 30.74 11.47 -4.06
CA PRO A 266 30.42 12.88 -3.85
C PRO A 266 29.09 13.31 -4.51
N GLU A 267 28.80 12.79 -5.71
CA GLU A 267 27.58 13.10 -6.47
C GLU A 267 26.33 12.54 -5.79
N TYR A 268 26.42 11.33 -5.18
CA TYR A 268 25.32 10.72 -4.44
C TYR A 268 25.04 11.48 -3.15
N GLU A 269 26.08 11.87 -2.42
CA GLU A 269 25.91 12.69 -1.22
C GLU A 269 25.34 14.08 -1.56
N ALA A 270 25.76 14.68 -2.66
CA ALA A 270 25.16 15.91 -3.16
C ALA A 270 23.68 15.73 -3.52
N TYR A 271 23.31 14.61 -4.15
CA TYR A 271 21.93 14.26 -4.41
C TYR A 271 21.12 14.14 -3.11
N LYS A 272 21.63 13.45 -2.10
CA LYS A 272 20.97 13.32 -0.78
C LYS A 272 20.77 14.68 -0.10
N ARG A 273 21.76 15.58 -0.21
CA ARG A 273 21.68 16.94 0.38
C ARG A 273 20.59 17.79 -0.28
N ARG A 274 20.49 17.77 -1.61
CA ARG A 274 19.51 18.59 -2.36
C ARG A 274 18.10 18.02 -2.41
N THR A 275 17.94 16.69 -2.23
CA THR A 275 16.68 15.98 -2.44
C THR A 275 16.06 15.57 -1.12
N GLY A 276 14.77 15.83 -0.94
CA GLY A 276 14.04 15.38 0.24
C GLY A 276 13.98 13.86 0.38
N ARG A 277 13.90 13.36 1.61
CA ARG A 277 13.79 11.91 1.82
C ARG A 277 12.47 11.37 1.27
N VAL A 278 11.36 11.99 1.63
CA VAL A 278 10.01 11.69 1.14
C VAL A 278 9.34 12.97 0.66
N LEU A 279 9.19 13.97 1.52
CA LEU A 279 8.69 15.27 1.12
C LEU A 279 9.75 16.04 0.35
N PRO A 280 9.41 16.73 -0.76
CA PRO A 280 10.30 17.65 -1.42
C PRO A 280 10.85 18.72 -0.47
N LYS A 281 12.12 19.08 -0.59
CA LYS A 281 12.75 20.03 0.35
C LYS A 281 12.20 21.45 0.33
N PHE A 282 11.51 21.84 -0.76
CA PHE A 282 10.84 23.15 -0.78
C PHE A 282 9.65 23.23 0.19
N PHE A 283 9.14 22.09 0.70
CA PHE A 283 8.17 22.04 1.80
C PHE A 283 8.83 22.04 3.20
N SER A 284 10.08 21.67 3.31
CA SER A 284 10.85 21.87 4.53
C SER A 284 11.38 23.30 4.52
N GLY A 285 10.68 24.24 5.16
CA GLY A 285 11.07 25.63 5.28
C GLY A 285 12.56 25.73 5.67
N GLY A 286 13.31 26.49 4.87
CA GLY A 286 14.77 26.57 4.97
C GLY A 286 15.27 26.83 6.38
N SER A 287 15.91 25.83 6.96
CA SER A 287 16.97 26.04 7.91
C SER A 287 18.30 25.91 7.14
N ALA A 288 18.57 26.91 6.30
CA ALA A 288 19.93 27.25 5.96
C ALA A 288 20.56 27.88 7.22
N LYS A 289 21.00 27.05 8.16
CA LYS A 289 22.08 27.48 9.06
C LYS A 289 23.35 27.32 8.22
N GLY A 290 23.87 28.44 7.83
CA GLY A 290 25.23 28.55 7.36
C GLY A 290 26.20 28.07 8.46
N ASP A 291 27.21 27.36 8.00
CA ASP A 291 28.58 27.40 8.46
C ASP A 291 29.46 27.02 7.27
#